data_7a11df446714efb21898a73a9c2c4385
#
_entry.id   7a11df446714efb21898a73a9c2c4385
#
_cell.length_a   1.000
_cell.length_b   1.000
_cell.length_c   1.000
_cell.angle_alpha   90.00
_cell.angle_beta   90.00
_cell.angle_gamma   90.00
#
_symmetry.space_group_name_H-M   'P 1'
#
loop_
_entity.id
_entity.type
_entity.pdbx_description
1 polymer ?
#
loop_
_entity_poly.entity_id
_entity_poly.type
_entity_poly.pdbx_seq_one_letter_code
_entity_poly.pdbx_strand_id
1 'polypeptide(L)'
;MAIDIQQSVPVRNGTTITREEFHKLYLTPQKPVVLRGLWKKFPAYEKWTLDFFKKSMGNIEVGLFGNRKEDLSKTLEVPNATMRFDEYLNLIEREPTDLRLFLFPVFKHRPELLKDFDYPDITKGYIKIPFMFFGPPKSIVRMHQDIDM
;
A
#
# COMPACT_ATOMS: atom_id res chain seq x y z
N MET A 1 27.87 -10.04 6.63
CA MET A 1 26.92 -11.08 7.02
C MET A 1 26.04 -11.36 5.80
N ALA A 2 26.09 -12.55 5.21
CA ALA A 2 25.22 -12.88 4.09
C ALA A 2 23.78 -13.09 4.62
N ILE A 3 22.81 -12.44 3.99
CA ILE A 3 21.40 -12.65 4.32
C ILE A 3 21.01 -14.01 3.76
N ASP A 4 20.60 -14.93 4.61
CA ASP A 4 20.06 -16.22 4.18
C ASP A 4 18.64 -16.01 3.62
N ILE A 5 18.56 -15.88 2.30
CA ILE A 5 17.29 -15.69 1.56
C ILE A 5 16.53 -17.00 1.32
N GLN A 6 17.01 -18.13 1.84
CA GLN A 6 16.36 -19.44 1.67
C GLN A 6 15.26 -19.69 2.71
N GLN A 7 15.19 -18.90 3.77
CA GLN A 7 14.12 -19.03 4.75
C GLN A 7 12.78 -18.50 4.21
N SER A 8 11.81 -19.41 4.08
CA SER A 8 10.45 -19.01 3.70
C SER A 8 9.78 -18.23 4.84
N VAL A 9 9.15 -17.10 4.49
CA VAL A 9 8.34 -16.36 5.47
C VAL A 9 7.12 -17.19 5.85
N PRO A 10 6.85 -17.44 7.16
CA PRO A 10 5.71 -18.22 7.58
C PRO A 10 4.39 -17.57 7.17
N VAL A 11 3.44 -18.43 6.78
CA VAL A 11 2.08 -18.02 6.41
C VAL A 11 1.12 -18.41 7.52
N ARG A 12 0.23 -17.50 7.91
CA ARG A 12 -0.82 -17.72 8.92
C ARG A 12 -2.18 -17.25 8.39
N ASN A 13 -3.23 -17.80 8.98
CA ASN A 13 -4.57 -17.32 8.73
C ASN A 13 -4.79 -16.00 9.49
N GLY A 14 -4.96 -14.90 8.74
CA GLY A 14 -5.17 -13.57 9.31
C GLY A 14 -6.54 -13.38 9.97
N THR A 15 -7.52 -14.27 9.69
CA THR A 15 -8.85 -14.17 10.30
C THR A 15 -8.94 -14.79 11.70
N THR A 16 -7.99 -15.64 12.05
CA THR A 16 -8.00 -16.38 13.33
C THR A 16 -6.86 -16.02 14.27
N ILE A 17 -5.78 -15.39 13.77
CA ILE A 17 -4.67 -14.99 14.62
C ILE A 17 -5.11 -13.93 15.62
N THR A 18 -4.84 -14.16 16.89
CA THR A 18 -5.13 -13.19 17.94
C THR A 18 -4.03 -12.12 18.01
N ARG A 19 -4.34 -10.98 18.62
CA ARG A 19 -3.36 -9.92 18.87
C ARG A 19 -2.20 -10.42 19.75
N GLU A 20 -2.52 -11.19 20.78
CA GLU A 20 -1.53 -11.75 21.69
C GLU A 20 -0.58 -12.70 20.98
N GLU A 21 -1.11 -13.63 20.17
CA GLU A 21 -0.29 -14.53 19.36
C GLU A 21 0.59 -13.77 18.38
N PHE A 22 0.04 -12.77 17.67
CA PHE A 22 0.80 -11.95 16.74
C PHE A 22 1.96 -11.24 17.43
N HIS A 23 1.71 -10.60 18.58
CA HIS A 23 2.74 -9.92 19.35
C HIS A 23 3.83 -10.88 19.84
N LYS A 24 3.43 -11.99 20.46
CA LYS A 24 4.37 -12.97 21.05
C LYS A 24 5.23 -13.66 19.99
N LEU A 25 4.64 -14.04 18.86
CA LEU A 25 5.32 -14.89 17.87
C LEU A 25 6.06 -14.11 16.77
N TYR A 26 5.61 -12.88 16.47
CA TYR A 26 6.09 -12.13 15.31
C TYR A 26 6.58 -10.72 15.66
N LEU A 27 5.79 -9.92 16.34
CA LEU A 27 6.14 -8.52 16.59
C LEU A 27 7.30 -8.39 17.59
N THR A 28 7.18 -8.98 18.78
CA THR A 28 8.24 -8.91 19.82
C THR A 28 9.57 -9.50 19.34
N PRO A 29 9.60 -10.69 18.70
CA PRO A 29 10.84 -11.23 18.17
C PRO A 29 11.24 -10.66 16.78
N GLN A 30 10.49 -9.66 16.27
CA GLN A 30 10.75 -9.02 14.97
C GLN A 30 10.83 -10.00 13.79
N LYS A 31 9.94 -11.00 13.76
CA LYS A 31 9.86 -12.01 12.70
C LYS A 31 8.82 -11.66 11.65
N PRO A 32 9.15 -11.71 10.36
CA PRO A 32 8.17 -11.48 9.31
C PRO A 32 7.12 -12.60 9.27
N VAL A 33 5.89 -12.26 8.87
CA VAL A 33 4.79 -13.22 8.68
C VAL A 33 3.86 -12.73 7.57
N VAL A 34 3.33 -13.65 6.77
CA VAL A 34 2.25 -13.38 5.81
C VAL A 34 0.91 -13.76 6.42
N LEU A 35 0.03 -12.79 6.60
CA LEU A 35 -1.33 -12.99 7.11
C LEU A 35 -2.32 -13.08 5.94
N ARG A 36 -2.79 -14.29 5.61
CA ARG A 36 -3.76 -14.49 4.52
C ARG A 36 -5.19 -14.32 5.01
N GLY A 37 -6.03 -13.75 4.15
CA GLY A 37 -7.46 -13.61 4.39
C GLY A 37 -7.87 -12.47 5.33
N LEU A 38 -6.92 -11.72 5.88
CA LEU A 38 -7.18 -10.64 6.85
C LEU A 38 -8.20 -9.60 6.36
N TRP A 39 -8.13 -9.23 5.09
CA TRP A 39 -8.93 -8.16 4.48
C TRP A 39 -10.22 -8.64 3.80
N LYS A 40 -10.41 -9.96 3.61
CA LYS A 40 -11.55 -10.50 2.85
C LYS A 40 -12.92 -10.16 3.44
N LYS A 41 -13.02 -9.89 4.73
CA LYS A 41 -14.26 -9.54 5.41
C LYS A 41 -14.71 -8.09 5.20
N PHE A 42 -13.87 -7.25 4.62
CA PHE A 42 -14.18 -5.83 4.47
C PHE A 42 -14.76 -5.53 3.09
N PRO A 43 -15.75 -4.63 2.99
CA PRO A 43 -16.33 -4.20 1.71
C PRO A 43 -15.28 -3.72 0.70
N ALA A 44 -14.18 -3.12 1.16
CA ALA A 44 -13.06 -2.68 0.33
C ALA A 44 -12.49 -3.81 -0.54
N TYR A 45 -12.48 -5.06 -0.06
CA TYR A 45 -11.91 -6.19 -0.77
C TYR A 45 -12.58 -6.45 -2.13
N GLU A 46 -13.90 -6.31 -2.20
CA GLU A 46 -14.68 -6.49 -3.41
C GLU A 46 -14.89 -5.18 -4.19
N LYS A 47 -15.04 -4.07 -3.46
CA LYS A 47 -15.45 -2.78 -4.00
C LYS A 47 -14.31 -2.00 -4.65
N TRP A 48 -13.10 -2.05 -4.06
CA TRP A 48 -12.00 -1.19 -4.48
C TRP A 48 -11.25 -1.75 -5.69
N THR A 49 -11.85 -1.58 -6.85
CA THR A 49 -11.26 -1.89 -8.17
C THR A 49 -10.69 -0.62 -8.81
N LEU A 50 -9.86 -0.76 -9.84
CA LEU A 50 -9.39 0.40 -10.60
C LEU A 50 -10.56 1.16 -11.22
N ASP A 51 -11.57 0.45 -11.75
CA ASP A 51 -12.78 1.07 -12.30
C ASP A 51 -13.58 1.84 -11.25
N PHE A 52 -13.66 1.33 -10.02
CA PHE A 52 -14.27 2.07 -8.93
C PHE A 52 -13.56 3.40 -8.68
N PHE A 53 -12.24 3.39 -8.63
CA PHE A 53 -11.45 4.60 -8.40
C PHE A 53 -11.52 5.58 -9.58
N LYS A 54 -11.50 5.10 -10.83
CA LYS A 54 -11.71 5.94 -12.02
C LYS A 54 -13.04 6.68 -11.95
N LYS A 55 -14.12 5.96 -11.63
CA LYS A 55 -15.48 6.54 -11.56
C LYS A 55 -15.67 7.49 -10.38
N SER A 56 -15.09 7.17 -9.23
CA SER A 56 -15.35 7.90 -8.00
C SER A 56 -14.49 9.14 -7.81
N MET A 57 -13.26 9.15 -8.34
CA MET A 57 -12.30 10.23 -8.13
C MET A 57 -11.32 10.46 -9.30
N GLY A 58 -11.67 9.97 -10.49
CA GLY A 58 -10.79 10.04 -11.66
C GLY A 58 -10.40 11.43 -12.11
N ASN A 59 -11.22 12.44 -11.80
CA ASN A 59 -10.97 13.84 -12.16
C ASN A 59 -9.94 14.55 -11.25
N ILE A 60 -9.46 13.90 -10.19
CA ILE A 60 -8.46 14.48 -9.30
C ILE A 60 -7.11 14.48 -10.01
N GLU A 61 -6.39 15.60 -9.94
CA GLU A 61 -5.01 15.70 -10.39
C GLU A 61 -4.09 15.04 -9.35
N VAL A 62 -3.17 14.17 -9.81
CA VAL A 62 -2.24 13.43 -8.96
C VAL A 62 -0.80 13.63 -9.42
N GLY A 63 0.10 13.78 -8.45
CA GLY A 63 1.54 13.81 -8.68
C GLY A 63 2.11 12.40 -8.71
N LEU A 64 2.88 12.09 -9.74
CA LEU A 64 3.45 10.78 -10.00
C LEU A 64 4.97 10.80 -9.88
N PHE A 65 5.52 9.71 -9.35
CA PHE A 65 6.94 9.59 -9.06
C PHE A 65 7.56 8.43 -9.85
N GLY A 66 8.64 8.72 -10.56
CA GLY A 66 9.40 7.74 -11.30
C GLY A 66 10.21 6.80 -10.40
N ASN A 67 10.68 5.72 -10.97
CA ASN A 67 11.51 4.73 -10.28
C ASN A 67 12.91 4.58 -10.93
N ARG A 68 13.29 5.50 -11.81
CA ARG A 68 14.60 5.50 -12.43
C ARG A 68 15.67 5.91 -11.43
N LYS A 69 16.91 5.57 -11.73
CA LYS A 69 18.05 5.86 -10.84
C LYS A 69 18.18 7.36 -10.53
N GLU A 70 17.98 8.21 -11.54
CA GLU A 70 17.99 9.67 -11.42
C GLU A 70 16.82 10.24 -10.60
N ASP A 71 15.69 9.56 -10.57
CA ASP A 71 14.52 9.98 -9.79
C ASP A 71 14.68 9.68 -8.30
N LEU A 72 15.48 8.68 -7.98
CA LEU A 72 15.66 8.19 -6.62
C LEU A 72 16.54 9.09 -5.74
N SER A 73 17.24 10.03 -6.36
CA SER A 73 18.00 11.09 -5.67
C SER A 73 17.15 12.33 -5.38
N LYS A 74 15.94 12.42 -5.97
CA LYS A 74 15.03 13.54 -5.74
C LYS A 74 14.19 13.31 -4.51
N THR A 75 13.85 14.39 -3.82
CA THR A 75 12.88 14.34 -2.73
C THR A 75 11.49 14.06 -3.28
N LEU A 76 10.61 13.46 -2.45
CA LEU A 76 9.20 13.25 -2.80
C LEU A 76 8.38 14.55 -2.82
N GLU A 77 9.02 15.71 -2.78
CA GLU A 77 8.36 17.02 -2.79
C GLU A 77 7.91 17.44 -4.19
N VAL A 78 8.66 17.02 -5.22
CA VAL A 78 8.37 17.39 -6.60
C VAL A 78 8.09 16.15 -7.44
N PRO A 79 6.84 15.97 -7.92
CA PRO A 79 6.51 14.84 -8.78
C PRO A 79 7.22 14.92 -10.14
N ASN A 80 7.47 13.75 -10.73
CA ASN A 80 8.06 13.65 -12.07
C ASN A 80 7.06 13.95 -13.18
N ALA A 81 5.78 13.70 -12.91
CA ALA A 81 4.67 13.99 -13.81
C ALA A 81 3.40 14.30 -13.00
N THR A 82 2.49 15.02 -13.62
CA THR A 82 1.16 15.30 -13.08
C THR A 82 0.13 14.98 -14.14
N MET A 83 -0.93 14.27 -13.78
CA MET A 83 -2.04 13.96 -14.68
C MET A 83 -3.31 13.68 -13.88
N ARG A 84 -4.43 13.53 -14.58
CA ARG A 84 -5.68 13.09 -13.94
C ARG A 84 -5.55 11.66 -13.43
N PHE A 85 -6.20 11.36 -12.32
CA PHE A 85 -6.12 10.02 -11.73
C PHE A 85 -6.69 8.92 -12.62
N ASP A 86 -7.79 9.18 -13.35
CA ASP A 86 -8.34 8.22 -14.31
C ASP A 86 -7.39 7.95 -15.49
N GLU A 87 -6.69 8.97 -15.97
CA GLU A 87 -5.65 8.83 -17.01
C GLU A 87 -4.49 7.97 -16.52
N TYR A 88 -4.03 8.22 -15.29
CA TYR A 88 -2.99 7.40 -14.67
C TYR A 88 -3.41 5.94 -14.48
N LEU A 89 -4.64 5.70 -13.99
CA LEU A 89 -5.15 4.34 -13.83
C LEU A 89 -5.30 3.61 -15.18
N ASN A 90 -5.70 4.32 -16.23
CA ASN A 90 -5.71 3.77 -17.59
C ASN A 90 -4.29 3.47 -18.10
N LEU A 91 -3.33 4.33 -17.81
CA LEU A 91 -1.92 4.12 -18.18
C LEU A 91 -1.37 2.82 -17.58
N ILE A 92 -1.51 2.60 -16.28
CA ILE A 92 -0.96 1.42 -15.60
C ILE A 92 -1.64 0.10 -16.02
N GLU A 93 -2.85 0.16 -16.59
CA GLU A 93 -3.52 -1.03 -17.15
C GLU A 93 -3.07 -1.38 -18.55
N ARG A 94 -2.68 -0.39 -19.36
CA ARG A 94 -2.44 -0.57 -20.79
C ARG A 94 -0.96 -0.70 -21.13
N GLU A 95 -0.10 0.01 -20.42
CA GLU A 95 1.29 0.19 -20.83
C GLU A 95 2.26 -0.04 -19.65
N PRO A 96 3.44 -0.60 -19.92
CA PRO A 96 4.51 -0.59 -18.95
C PRO A 96 4.94 0.86 -18.67
N THR A 97 4.92 1.25 -17.39
CA THR A 97 5.41 2.54 -16.93
C THR A 97 6.19 2.37 -15.65
N ASP A 98 7.09 3.28 -15.35
CA ASP A 98 7.79 3.37 -14.07
C ASP A 98 7.16 4.39 -13.10
N LEU A 99 6.12 5.10 -13.55
CA LEU A 99 5.40 6.07 -12.74
C LEU A 99 4.55 5.39 -11.66
N ARG A 100 4.60 5.94 -10.46
CA ARG A 100 3.86 5.47 -9.29
C ARG A 100 3.15 6.63 -8.62
N LEU A 101 1.94 6.39 -8.15
CA LEU A 101 1.26 7.27 -7.22
C LEU A 101 1.63 6.85 -5.79
N PHE A 102 2.31 7.73 -5.09
CA PHE A 102 2.91 7.44 -3.79
C PHE A 102 2.27 8.31 -2.70
N LEU A 103 2.01 7.75 -1.52
CA LEU A 103 1.42 8.46 -0.38
C LEU A 103 0.13 9.23 -0.72
N PHE A 104 -0.72 8.68 -1.59
CA PHE A 104 -1.95 9.35 -2.00
C PHE A 104 -2.95 9.45 -0.84
N PRO A 105 -3.31 10.66 -0.39
CA PRO A 105 -4.19 10.86 0.75
C PRO A 105 -5.67 10.68 0.35
N VAL A 106 -6.02 9.49 -0.15
CA VAL A 106 -7.34 9.15 -0.71
C VAL A 106 -8.51 9.58 0.20
N PHE A 107 -8.34 9.43 1.51
CA PHE A 107 -9.39 9.74 2.49
C PHE A 107 -9.60 11.25 2.75
N LYS A 108 -8.67 12.12 2.29
CA LYS A 108 -8.92 13.56 2.23
C LYS A 108 -9.91 13.90 1.10
N HIS A 109 -9.85 13.15 0.00
CA HIS A 109 -10.74 13.33 -1.14
C HIS A 109 -12.08 12.61 -0.98
N ARG A 110 -12.05 11.43 -0.35
CA ARG A 110 -13.20 10.54 -0.20
C ARG A 110 -13.24 9.93 1.21
N PRO A 111 -13.60 10.71 2.23
CA PRO A 111 -13.62 10.26 3.63
C PRO A 111 -14.59 9.11 3.87
N GLU A 112 -15.64 8.95 3.06
CA GLU A 112 -16.59 7.85 3.15
C GLU A 112 -15.98 6.46 2.91
N LEU A 113 -14.83 6.39 2.23
CA LEU A 113 -14.11 5.11 2.03
C LEU A 113 -13.59 4.50 3.34
N LEU A 114 -13.46 5.29 4.40
CA LEU A 114 -13.15 4.77 5.74
C LEU A 114 -14.21 3.81 6.27
N LYS A 115 -15.42 3.80 5.72
CA LYS A 115 -16.49 2.86 6.06
C LYS A 115 -16.34 1.49 5.39
N ASP A 116 -15.49 1.39 4.39
CA ASP A 116 -15.30 0.17 3.60
C ASP A 116 -14.32 -0.81 4.25
N PHE A 117 -13.61 -0.40 5.29
CA PHE A 117 -12.70 -1.27 6.04
C PHE A 117 -12.57 -0.84 7.50
N ASP A 118 -12.09 -1.75 8.30
CA ASP A 118 -11.71 -1.48 9.68
C ASP A 118 -10.26 -1.93 9.92
N TYR A 119 -9.63 -1.34 10.91
CA TYR A 119 -8.27 -1.73 11.25
C TYR A 119 -8.28 -3.05 12.02
N PRO A 120 -7.45 -4.04 11.62
CA PRO A 120 -7.36 -5.30 12.35
C PRO A 120 -6.95 -5.11 13.81
N ASP A 121 -7.47 -5.94 14.71
CA ASP A 121 -7.17 -5.88 16.15
C ASP A 121 -5.67 -5.96 16.46
N ILE A 122 -4.90 -6.64 15.61
CA ILE A 122 -3.43 -6.71 15.74
C ILE A 122 -2.77 -5.34 15.67
N THR A 123 -3.42 -4.32 15.10
CA THR A 123 -2.93 -2.94 14.97
C THR A 123 -3.50 -1.99 16.03
N LYS A 124 -4.26 -2.49 17.00
CA LYS A 124 -4.85 -1.66 18.07
C LYS A 124 -3.73 -1.03 18.91
N GLY A 125 -3.85 0.28 19.12
CA GLY A 125 -2.87 1.05 19.91
C GLY A 125 -1.76 1.71 19.10
N TYR A 126 -1.67 1.43 17.78
CA TYR A 126 -0.73 2.11 16.89
C TYR A 126 -1.39 3.30 16.20
N ILE A 127 -0.58 4.31 15.83
CA ILE A 127 -1.00 5.44 15.01
C ILE A 127 -1.42 4.91 13.63
N LYS A 128 -2.50 5.45 13.10
CA LYS A 128 -3.09 5.04 11.82
C LYS A 128 -3.10 6.22 10.87
N ILE A 129 -2.20 6.21 9.91
CA ILE A 129 -2.10 7.23 8.86
C ILE A 129 -2.32 6.53 7.51
N PRO A 130 -3.59 6.41 7.07
CA PRO A 130 -3.89 5.65 5.88
C PRO A 130 -3.56 6.44 4.61
N PHE A 131 -2.66 5.89 3.81
CA PHE A 131 -2.36 6.31 2.45
C PHE A 131 -2.62 5.18 1.48
N MET A 132 -2.88 5.53 0.23
CA MET A 132 -2.92 4.55 -0.86
C MET A 132 -1.73 4.71 -1.79
N PHE A 133 -1.34 3.59 -2.36
CA PHE A 133 -0.28 3.48 -3.34
C PHE A 133 -0.85 2.80 -4.58
N PHE A 134 -0.54 3.35 -5.75
CA PHE A 134 -0.90 2.74 -7.03
C PHE A 134 0.36 2.64 -7.89
N GLY A 135 0.51 1.52 -8.56
CA GLY A 135 1.63 1.30 -9.44
C GLY A 135 1.35 0.18 -10.44
N PRO A 136 2.07 0.16 -11.57
CA PRO A 136 1.94 -0.90 -12.55
C PRO A 136 2.47 -2.23 -12.00
N PRO A 137 2.14 -3.36 -12.66
CA PRO A 137 2.79 -4.63 -12.38
C PRO A 137 4.33 -4.49 -12.43
N LYS A 138 5.02 -5.16 -11.52
CA LYS A 138 6.48 -5.11 -11.35
C LYS A 138 7.05 -3.76 -10.86
N SER A 139 6.21 -2.89 -10.27
CA SER A 139 6.71 -1.73 -9.53
C SER A 139 7.70 -2.17 -8.45
N ILE A 140 8.80 -1.44 -8.35
CA ILE A 140 9.86 -1.73 -7.38
C ILE A 140 9.85 -0.63 -6.32
N VAL A 141 9.82 -1.04 -5.07
CA VAL A 141 10.16 -0.18 -3.92
C VAL A 141 11.49 -0.65 -3.39
N ARG A 142 12.44 0.27 -3.22
CA ARG A 142 13.74 -0.08 -2.67
C ARG A 142 13.59 -0.56 -1.23
N MET A 143 14.51 -1.40 -0.80
CA MET A 143 14.64 -1.77 0.60
C MET A 143 14.83 -0.50 1.42
N HIS A 144 13.97 -0.30 2.39
CA HIS A 144 13.97 0.85 3.29
C HIS A 144 13.49 0.39 4.67
N GLN A 145 13.68 1.23 5.64
CA GLN A 145 13.15 1.09 6.98
C GLN A 145 12.32 2.34 7.26
N ASP A 146 11.06 2.14 7.61
CA ASP A 146 10.22 3.24 8.09
C ASP A 146 10.67 3.62 9.51
N ILE A 147 10.72 4.92 9.75
CA ILE A 147 11.02 5.43 11.09
C ILE A 147 9.70 5.44 11.84
N ASP A 148 9.63 4.63 12.90
CA ASP A 148 8.50 4.67 13.83
C ASP A 148 8.49 6.03 14.52
N MET A 149 7.41 6.78 14.29
CA MET A 149 7.12 8.04 14.98
C MET A 149 6.17 7.80 16.15
#